data_2137b215a4864931c2fb06471f0f1bc4
#
_entry.id   2137b215a4864931c2fb06471f0f1bc4
#
_cell.length_a   1.000
_cell.length_b   1.000
_cell.length_c   1.000
_cell.angle_alpha   90.00
_cell.angle_beta   90.00
_cell.angle_gamma   90.00
#
_symmetry.space_group_name_H-M   'P 1'
#
loop_
_entity.id
_entity.type
_entity.pdbx_description
1 polymer ?
#
loop_
_entity_poly.entity_id
_entity_poly.type
_entity_poly.pdbx_seq_one_letter_code
_entity_poly.pdbx_strand_id
1 'polypeptide(L)'
;MKIRKLVFIISILCLFGQSLFAQEVKAQDFSDASVSIKYYNRSIYYPGMNDENPIDVHITIKNNGTETLRFKLADDRAFSLDFYAYTVKNSSLEPTDSVIEKRTTNRTVYFREIALEGGEEYSFIENVKNYIKVDEPSVYYLEMSFYPELYKSKYIKLISNRLTLEIRPSTSAASSTYVPVKDNTNEILKPQEIGPDKVVEQTIIARQKSLWDQYFLYMDVESLLKRNSALSKKYISVSAQERSRMIESFKADLMQSRIENDIIAVPERFQIEKTTYTPTEGSVVVIEWFKYPNFSEKKRYTYKVRQREGIWTIYDYTVVNLGTE
;
A
#
# COMPACT_ATOMS: atom_id res chain seq x y z
N MET A 1 -11.72 -54.79 -65.67
CA MET A 1 -12.52 -54.95 -64.45
C MET A 1 -11.68 -54.81 -63.14
N LYS A 2 -10.35 -54.98 -63.16
CA LYS A 2 -9.48 -54.88 -61.94
C LYS A 2 -9.16 -53.43 -61.53
N ILE A 3 -9.03 -52.52 -62.50
CA ILE A 3 -8.64 -51.10 -62.20
C ILE A 3 -9.77 -50.28 -61.54
N ARG A 4 -11.05 -50.55 -61.87
CA ARG A 4 -12.20 -49.90 -61.25
C ARG A 4 -12.38 -50.25 -59.75
N LYS A 5 -12.01 -51.45 -59.31
CA LYS A 5 -12.07 -51.89 -57.90
C LYS A 5 -10.99 -51.25 -57.08
N LEU A 6 -9.81 -51.00 -57.65
CA LEU A 6 -8.68 -50.38 -56.95
C LEU A 6 -8.94 -48.89 -56.67
N VAL A 7 -9.51 -48.16 -57.65
CA VAL A 7 -9.89 -46.74 -57.47
C VAL A 7 -10.97 -46.57 -56.40
N PHE A 8 -11.93 -47.51 -56.32
CA PHE A 8 -13.02 -47.44 -55.30
C PHE A 8 -12.48 -47.70 -53.88
N ILE A 9 -11.51 -48.61 -53.71
CA ILE A 9 -10.86 -48.89 -52.40
C ILE A 9 -10.00 -47.72 -51.93
N ILE A 10 -9.26 -47.04 -52.85
CA ILE A 10 -8.47 -45.85 -52.54
C ILE A 10 -9.37 -44.66 -52.17
N SER A 11 -10.53 -44.47 -52.84
CA SER A 11 -11.49 -43.44 -52.52
C SER A 11 -12.16 -43.60 -51.18
N ILE A 12 -12.43 -44.87 -50.72
CA ILE A 12 -13.00 -45.18 -49.39
C ILE A 12 -11.92 -44.98 -48.32
N LEU A 13 -10.62 -45.28 -48.59
CA LEU A 13 -9.54 -45.05 -47.64
C LEU A 13 -9.28 -43.55 -47.41
N CYS A 14 -9.46 -42.69 -48.44
CA CYS A 14 -9.34 -41.22 -48.27
C CYS A 14 -10.53 -40.62 -47.54
N LEU A 15 -11.71 -41.19 -47.56
CA LEU A 15 -12.90 -40.74 -46.80
C LEU A 15 -12.81 -41.07 -45.31
N PHE A 16 -12.13 -42.16 -44.89
CA PHE A 16 -11.90 -42.51 -43.51
C PHE A 16 -10.70 -41.76 -42.86
N GLY A 17 -9.83 -41.18 -43.67
CA GLY A 17 -8.63 -40.45 -43.16
C GLY A 17 -8.89 -38.99 -42.71
N GLN A 18 -10.11 -38.44 -42.97
CA GLN A 18 -10.42 -37.05 -42.64
C GLN A 18 -11.23 -36.85 -41.34
N SER A 19 -11.59 -37.93 -40.66
CA SER A 19 -12.37 -37.85 -39.42
C SER A 19 -11.54 -37.90 -38.13
N LEU A 20 -10.19 -37.78 -38.21
CA LEU A 20 -9.33 -38.05 -37.04
C LEU A 20 -8.63 -36.81 -36.44
N PHE A 21 -8.95 -35.59 -36.85
CA PHE A 21 -8.30 -34.39 -36.25
C PHE A 21 -9.21 -33.19 -36.05
N ALA A 22 -10.48 -33.43 -35.76
CA ALA A 22 -11.22 -32.41 -35.03
C ALA A 22 -11.16 -32.76 -33.54
N GLN A 23 -10.03 -32.51 -32.93
CA GLN A 23 -9.98 -32.42 -31.48
C GLN A 23 -10.81 -31.19 -31.12
N GLU A 24 -12.04 -31.41 -30.74
CA GLU A 24 -12.86 -30.37 -30.13
C GLU A 24 -12.07 -29.82 -28.97
N VAL A 25 -11.48 -28.65 -29.14
CA VAL A 25 -10.84 -27.89 -28.04
C VAL A 25 -11.99 -27.59 -27.09
N LYS A 26 -12.20 -28.47 -26.12
CA LYS A 26 -13.18 -28.27 -25.04
C LYS A 26 -12.87 -26.88 -24.45
N ALA A 27 -13.84 -25.99 -24.51
CA ALA A 27 -13.68 -24.66 -23.91
C ALA A 27 -13.33 -24.88 -22.44
N GLN A 28 -12.28 -24.18 -21.96
CA GLN A 28 -11.88 -24.25 -20.56
C GLN A 28 -13.04 -23.78 -19.69
N ASP A 29 -13.44 -24.59 -18.74
CA ASP A 29 -14.42 -24.22 -17.72
C ASP A 29 -13.71 -23.50 -16.55
N PHE A 30 -14.23 -22.35 -16.16
CA PHE A 30 -13.73 -21.54 -15.05
C PHE A 30 -14.68 -21.55 -13.84
N SER A 31 -15.67 -22.44 -13.80
CA SER A 31 -16.64 -22.54 -12.69
C SER A 31 -15.97 -22.83 -11.34
N ASP A 32 -14.90 -23.62 -11.36
CA ASP A 32 -14.14 -23.98 -10.17
C ASP A 32 -12.98 -23.02 -9.89
N ALA A 33 -12.80 -21.99 -10.71
CA ALA A 33 -11.79 -20.97 -10.48
C ALA A 33 -12.35 -19.86 -9.59
N SER A 34 -11.56 -19.39 -8.65
CA SER A 34 -11.88 -18.20 -7.86
C SER A 34 -10.73 -17.20 -7.89
N VAL A 35 -11.09 -15.92 -7.76
CA VAL A 35 -10.13 -14.84 -7.61
C VAL A 35 -10.45 -14.05 -6.35
N SER A 36 -9.43 -13.68 -5.61
CA SER A 36 -9.57 -12.87 -4.41
C SER A 36 -8.50 -11.78 -4.32
N ILE A 37 -8.83 -10.69 -3.65
CA ILE A 37 -7.92 -9.60 -3.38
C ILE A 37 -7.85 -9.32 -1.89
N LYS A 38 -6.67 -8.90 -1.42
CA LYS A 38 -6.45 -8.37 -0.07
C LYS A 38 -5.38 -7.29 -0.13
N TYR A 39 -5.41 -6.33 0.78
CA TYR A 39 -4.31 -5.37 0.87
C TYR A 39 -3.01 -6.07 1.21
N TYR A 40 -1.94 -5.72 0.48
CA TYR A 40 -0.61 -6.26 0.73
C TYR A 40 -0.07 -5.83 2.09
N ASN A 41 -0.27 -4.53 2.40
CA ASN A 41 0.06 -3.96 3.70
C ASN A 41 -1.17 -3.24 4.29
N ARG A 42 -1.25 -3.15 5.61
CA ARG A 42 -2.13 -2.18 6.24
C ARG A 42 -1.50 -0.80 6.11
N SER A 43 -2.15 0.07 5.36
CA SER A 43 -1.66 1.42 5.09
C SER A 43 -2.80 2.42 5.21
N ILE A 44 -2.45 3.64 5.56
CA ILE A 44 -3.33 4.79 5.40
C ILE A 44 -3.01 5.37 4.02
N TYR A 45 -4.01 5.44 3.17
CA TYR A 45 -3.85 5.90 1.80
C TYR A 45 -4.28 7.36 1.67
N TYR A 46 -3.59 8.11 0.80
CA TYR A 46 -3.85 9.50 0.52
C TYR A 46 -4.15 9.70 -0.97
N PRO A 47 -4.87 10.80 -1.34
CA PRO A 47 -5.16 11.09 -2.73
C PRO A 47 -3.90 11.30 -3.58
N GLY A 48 -4.07 11.22 -4.90
CA GLY A 48 -3.04 11.52 -5.87
C GLY A 48 -2.35 10.29 -6.44
N MET A 49 -1.62 10.52 -7.53
CA MET A 49 -1.00 9.50 -8.38
C MET A 49 0.50 9.33 -8.13
N ASN A 50 1.01 9.76 -6.95
CA ASN A 50 2.42 9.62 -6.67
C ASN A 50 2.81 8.15 -6.42
N ASP A 51 3.94 7.74 -6.99
CA ASP A 51 4.49 6.39 -6.85
C ASP A 51 4.90 6.06 -5.41
N GLU A 52 5.06 7.07 -4.57
CA GLU A 52 5.51 6.95 -3.18
C GLU A 52 4.40 6.46 -2.23
N ASN A 53 3.13 6.50 -2.67
CA ASN A 53 1.98 6.01 -1.90
C ASN A 53 1.11 5.04 -2.72
N PRO A 54 1.66 3.88 -3.12
CA PRO A 54 0.91 2.88 -3.86
C PRO A 54 -0.22 2.27 -3.03
N ILE A 55 -1.27 1.83 -3.70
CA ILE A 55 -2.33 1.01 -3.10
C ILE A 55 -2.12 -0.43 -3.59
N ASP A 56 -1.22 -1.13 -2.91
CA ASP A 56 -0.83 -2.46 -3.31
C ASP A 56 -1.85 -3.50 -2.81
N VAL A 57 -2.36 -4.29 -3.75
CA VAL A 57 -3.23 -5.43 -3.46
C VAL A 57 -2.56 -6.72 -3.89
N HIS A 58 -2.68 -7.71 -3.03
CA HIS A 58 -2.29 -9.08 -3.33
C HIS A 58 -3.48 -9.79 -3.97
N ILE A 59 -3.31 -10.24 -5.19
CA ILE A 59 -4.31 -10.95 -5.99
C ILE A 59 -3.97 -12.43 -5.92
N THR A 60 -4.98 -13.26 -5.66
CA THR A 60 -4.83 -14.72 -5.65
C THR A 60 -5.88 -15.33 -6.58
N ILE A 61 -5.42 -16.09 -7.56
CA ILE A 61 -6.22 -16.92 -8.46
C ILE A 61 -6.06 -18.35 -7.97
N LYS A 62 -7.17 -19.03 -7.65
CA LYS A 62 -7.13 -20.38 -7.09
C LYS A 62 -7.97 -21.34 -7.92
N ASN A 63 -7.44 -22.53 -8.13
CA ASN A 63 -8.17 -23.68 -8.66
C ASN A 63 -8.82 -24.45 -7.50
N ASN A 64 -10.13 -24.38 -7.36
CA ASN A 64 -10.89 -25.10 -6.33
C ASN A 64 -11.37 -26.48 -6.83
N GLY A 65 -11.17 -26.78 -8.12
CA GLY A 65 -11.51 -28.05 -8.74
C GLY A 65 -10.44 -29.12 -8.58
N THR A 66 -10.66 -30.26 -9.22
CA THR A 66 -9.73 -31.39 -9.25
C THR A 66 -8.95 -31.50 -10.56
N GLU A 67 -9.44 -30.86 -11.63
CA GLU A 67 -8.79 -30.86 -12.94
C GLU A 67 -7.84 -29.68 -13.06
N THR A 68 -6.80 -29.79 -13.92
CA THR A 68 -5.85 -28.70 -14.17
C THR A 68 -6.56 -27.49 -14.79
N LEU A 69 -6.54 -26.37 -14.11
CA LEU A 69 -7.00 -25.07 -14.60
C LEU A 69 -5.91 -24.40 -15.43
N ARG A 70 -6.21 -24.04 -16.68
CA ARG A 70 -5.29 -23.31 -17.57
C ARG A 70 -5.86 -21.96 -17.95
N PHE A 71 -5.05 -20.92 -17.84
CA PHE A 71 -5.43 -19.57 -18.27
C PHE A 71 -4.23 -18.82 -18.83
N LYS A 72 -4.47 -17.71 -19.52
CA LYS A 72 -3.43 -16.85 -20.05
C LYS A 72 -3.45 -15.50 -19.35
N LEU A 73 -2.31 -15.14 -18.81
CA LEU A 73 -2.08 -13.88 -18.13
C LEU A 73 -1.18 -12.99 -18.97
N ALA A 74 -1.61 -11.77 -19.27
CA ALA A 74 -0.81 -10.81 -20.01
C ALA A 74 0.41 -10.39 -19.19
N ASP A 75 1.56 -10.17 -19.85
CA ASP A 75 2.76 -9.63 -19.18
C ASP A 75 2.48 -8.22 -18.65
N ASP A 76 1.82 -7.36 -19.45
CA ASP A 76 1.19 -6.13 -18.94
C ASP A 76 -0.21 -6.47 -18.39
N ARG A 77 -0.34 -6.48 -17.09
CA ARG A 77 -1.55 -6.88 -16.37
C ARG A 77 -2.79 -6.06 -16.72
N ALA A 78 -2.62 -4.84 -17.25
CA ALA A 78 -3.72 -4.03 -17.75
C ALA A 78 -4.55 -4.70 -18.86
N PHE A 79 -4.04 -5.79 -19.47
CA PHE A 79 -4.75 -6.60 -20.46
C PHE A 79 -5.36 -7.90 -19.90
N SER A 80 -5.32 -8.10 -18.59
CA SER A 80 -5.95 -9.25 -17.93
C SER A 80 -6.77 -8.87 -16.70
N LEU A 81 -6.65 -7.63 -16.21
CA LEU A 81 -7.28 -7.16 -14.98
C LEU A 81 -8.02 -5.85 -15.21
N ASP A 82 -9.19 -5.72 -14.55
CA ASP A 82 -9.87 -4.44 -14.35
C ASP A 82 -10.10 -4.21 -12.88
N PHE A 83 -9.74 -3.03 -12.39
CA PHE A 83 -10.11 -2.57 -11.07
C PHE A 83 -11.26 -1.59 -11.16
N TYR A 84 -12.20 -1.73 -10.25
CA TYR A 84 -13.34 -0.85 -10.07
C TYR A 84 -13.36 -0.35 -8.64
N ALA A 85 -13.52 0.94 -8.44
CA ALA A 85 -13.81 1.49 -7.13
C ALA A 85 -15.07 2.35 -7.20
N TYR A 86 -15.96 2.12 -6.25
CA TYR A 86 -17.24 2.77 -6.18
C TYR A 86 -17.31 3.64 -4.93
N THR A 87 -17.83 4.85 -5.07
CA THR A 87 -18.18 5.70 -3.94
C THR A 87 -19.34 5.08 -3.15
N VAL A 88 -19.61 5.60 -1.95
CA VAL A 88 -20.80 5.23 -1.15
C VAL A 88 -22.13 5.52 -1.88
N LYS A 89 -22.10 6.38 -2.90
CA LYS A 89 -23.25 6.69 -3.78
C LYS A 89 -23.30 5.78 -5.03
N ASN A 90 -22.46 4.77 -5.09
CA ASN A 90 -22.34 3.83 -6.21
C ASN A 90 -21.87 4.46 -7.54
N SER A 91 -21.18 5.59 -7.49
CA SER A 91 -20.49 6.17 -8.67
C SER A 91 -19.12 5.52 -8.79
N SER A 92 -18.75 5.04 -9.97
CA SER A 92 -17.44 4.47 -10.25
C SER A 92 -16.38 5.55 -10.44
N LEU A 93 -15.16 5.28 -10.00
CA LEU A 93 -13.99 6.08 -10.34
C LEU A 93 -13.58 5.82 -11.80
N GLU A 94 -12.94 6.81 -12.40
CA GLU A 94 -12.46 6.74 -13.78
C GLU A 94 -11.16 5.92 -13.87
N PRO A 95 -10.94 5.21 -15.00
CA PRO A 95 -9.66 4.59 -15.27
C PRO A 95 -8.57 5.65 -15.48
N THR A 96 -7.31 5.27 -15.27
CA THR A 96 -6.16 6.15 -15.52
C THR A 96 -5.97 6.38 -17.02
N ASP A 97 -5.39 7.53 -17.35
CA ASP A 97 -5.05 7.83 -18.76
C ASP A 97 -4.09 6.79 -19.35
N SER A 98 -3.16 6.29 -18.53
CA SER A 98 -2.23 5.22 -18.92
C SER A 98 -2.94 3.92 -19.33
N VAL A 99 -3.96 3.48 -18.58
CA VAL A 99 -4.74 2.28 -18.94
C VAL A 99 -5.56 2.53 -20.21
N ILE A 100 -6.16 3.72 -20.35
CA ILE A 100 -6.91 4.11 -21.56
C ILE A 100 -5.97 4.09 -22.76
N GLU A 101 -4.82 4.74 -22.68
CA GLU A 101 -3.81 4.78 -23.74
C GLU A 101 -3.35 3.37 -24.12
N LYS A 102 -2.98 2.54 -23.15
CA LYS A 102 -2.55 1.15 -23.38
C LYS A 102 -3.59 0.36 -24.17
N ARG A 103 -4.86 0.51 -23.85
CA ARG A 103 -5.95 -0.26 -24.46
C ARG A 103 -6.48 0.31 -25.75
N THR A 104 -6.23 1.58 -26.04
CA THR A 104 -6.67 2.25 -27.28
C THR A 104 -5.60 2.30 -28.36
N THR A 105 -4.33 2.09 -28.00
CA THR A 105 -3.23 2.07 -28.97
C THR A 105 -3.01 0.66 -29.52
N ASN A 106 -2.61 0.59 -30.80
CA ASN A 106 -2.26 -0.69 -31.43
C ASN A 106 -0.86 -1.13 -30.97
N ARG A 107 -0.81 -2.06 -30.05
CA ARG A 107 0.44 -2.66 -29.52
C ARG A 107 0.35 -4.17 -29.43
N THR A 108 1.48 -4.83 -29.52
CA THR A 108 1.57 -6.28 -29.31
C THR A 108 1.45 -6.59 -27.83
N VAL A 109 0.53 -7.47 -27.47
CA VAL A 109 0.35 -7.94 -26.09
C VAL A 109 0.83 -9.38 -26.02
N TYR A 110 1.76 -9.64 -25.09
CA TYR A 110 2.28 -10.98 -24.84
C TYR A 110 1.53 -11.60 -23.65
N PHE A 111 1.18 -12.88 -23.81
CA PHE A 111 0.48 -13.65 -22.79
C PHE A 111 1.30 -14.85 -22.39
N ARG A 112 1.35 -15.14 -21.09
CA ARG A 112 1.93 -16.34 -20.53
C ARG A 112 0.82 -17.29 -20.10
N GLU A 113 0.93 -18.55 -20.51
CA GLU A 113 0.03 -19.60 -20.02
C GLU A 113 0.45 -20.02 -18.60
N ILE A 114 -0.51 -20.12 -17.72
CA ILE A 114 -0.39 -20.61 -16.35
C ILE A 114 -1.29 -21.81 -16.20
N ALA A 115 -0.77 -22.88 -15.61
CA ALA A 115 -1.50 -24.09 -15.28
C ALA A 115 -1.46 -24.28 -13.77
N LEU A 116 -2.63 -24.50 -13.16
CA LEU A 116 -2.77 -24.77 -11.73
C LEU A 116 -3.43 -26.15 -11.56
N GLU A 117 -2.78 -27.02 -10.85
CA GLU A 117 -3.35 -28.30 -10.44
C GLU A 117 -4.47 -28.08 -9.40
N GLY A 118 -5.27 -29.12 -9.14
CA GLY A 118 -6.36 -29.02 -8.16
C GLY A 118 -5.87 -28.56 -6.79
N GLY A 119 -6.47 -27.47 -6.29
CA GLY A 119 -6.12 -26.84 -5.02
C GLY A 119 -4.96 -25.85 -5.07
N GLU A 120 -4.21 -25.73 -6.17
CA GLU A 120 -3.11 -24.78 -6.31
C GLU A 120 -3.61 -23.34 -6.51
N GLU A 121 -2.75 -22.38 -6.17
CA GLU A 121 -2.99 -20.95 -6.33
C GLU A 121 -1.82 -20.23 -6.96
N TYR A 122 -2.12 -19.19 -7.72
CA TYR A 122 -1.15 -18.25 -8.29
C TYR A 122 -1.42 -16.86 -7.76
N SER A 123 -0.39 -16.22 -7.19
CA SER A 123 -0.53 -14.93 -6.56
C SER A 123 0.50 -13.93 -7.06
N PHE A 124 0.10 -12.66 -7.10
CA PHE A 124 0.94 -11.52 -7.47
C PHE A 124 0.40 -10.23 -6.86
N ILE A 125 1.20 -9.15 -6.94
CA ILE A 125 0.86 -7.85 -6.37
C ILE A 125 0.66 -6.86 -7.50
N GLU A 126 -0.38 -6.01 -7.38
CA GLU A 126 -0.65 -4.91 -8.29
C GLU A 126 -0.96 -3.63 -7.53
N ASN A 127 -0.51 -2.49 -8.08
CA ASN A 127 -0.87 -1.19 -7.55
C ASN A 127 -2.17 -0.70 -8.22
N VAL A 128 -3.22 -0.56 -7.43
CA VAL A 128 -4.55 -0.12 -7.89
C VAL A 128 -4.51 1.24 -8.59
N LYS A 129 -3.63 2.14 -8.16
CA LYS A 129 -3.46 3.47 -8.77
C LYS A 129 -2.96 3.43 -10.21
N ASN A 130 -2.42 2.31 -10.68
CA ASN A 130 -2.09 2.14 -12.09
C ASN A 130 -3.33 1.97 -12.97
N TYR A 131 -4.48 1.64 -12.39
CA TYR A 131 -5.71 1.30 -13.10
C TYR A 131 -6.81 2.35 -12.96
N ILE A 132 -6.98 2.94 -11.79
CA ILE A 132 -8.04 3.90 -11.48
C ILE A 132 -7.48 5.17 -10.84
N LYS A 133 -8.14 6.31 -11.12
CA LYS A 133 -7.79 7.61 -10.54
C LYS A 133 -8.38 7.71 -9.13
N VAL A 134 -7.51 7.91 -8.14
CA VAL A 134 -7.90 8.05 -6.73
C VAL A 134 -7.49 9.45 -6.27
N ASP A 135 -8.30 10.45 -6.64
CA ASP A 135 -7.94 11.86 -6.49
C ASP A 135 -8.58 12.52 -5.27
N GLU A 136 -9.62 11.94 -4.70
CA GLU A 136 -10.38 12.55 -3.60
C GLU A 136 -10.36 11.69 -2.33
N PRO A 137 -10.29 12.34 -1.15
CA PRO A 137 -10.48 11.65 0.13
C PRO A 137 -11.92 11.16 0.25
N SER A 138 -12.08 9.85 0.45
CA SER A 138 -13.39 9.22 0.65
C SER A 138 -13.23 7.78 1.09
N VAL A 139 -14.35 7.12 1.33
CA VAL A 139 -14.44 5.66 1.46
C VAL A 139 -14.97 5.11 0.15
N TYR A 140 -14.21 4.19 -0.44
CA TYR A 140 -14.53 3.51 -1.68
C TYR A 140 -14.69 2.01 -1.45
N TYR A 141 -15.42 1.36 -2.34
CA TYR A 141 -15.53 -0.10 -2.41
C TYR A 141 -14.77 -0.59 -3.63
N LEU A 142 -13.64 -1.25 -3.39
CA LEU A 142 -12.72 -1.76 -4.41
C LEU A 142 -13.10 -3.20 -4.79
N GLU A 143 -13.15 -3.48 -6.07
CA GLU A 143 -13.45 -4.78 -6.67
C GLU A 143 -12.56 -4.98 -7.89
N MET A 144 -12.24 -6.22 -8.24
CA MET A 144 -11.42 -6.53 -9.40
C MET A 144 -12.06 -7.62 -10.25
N SER A 145 -11.96 -7.46 -11.57
CA SER A 145 -12.28 -8.50 -12.55
C SER A 145 -11.00 -9.05 -13.17
N PHE A 146 -10.88 -10.36 -13.20
CA PHE A 146 -9.82 -11.08 -13.91
C PHE A 146 -10.39 -11.73 -15.16
N TYR A 147 -9.70 -11.59 -16.28
CA TYR A 147 -10.07 -12.13 -17.59
C TYR A 147 -9.07 -13.23 -18.00
N PRO A 148 -9.40 -14.51 -17.75
CA PRO A 148 -8.48 -15.62 -17.98
C PRO A 148 -8.19 -15.88 -19.47
N GLU A 149 -9.09 -15.46 -20.35
CA GLU A 149 -9.01 -15.65 -21.79
C GLU A 149 -9.39 -14.39 -22.58
N LEU A 150 -8.94 -13.21 -22.12
CA LEU A 150 -9.31 -11.93 -22.79
C LEU A 150 -9.00 -11.93 -24.28
N TYR A 151 -7.93 -12.61 -24.71
CA TYR A 151 -7.57 -12.78 -26.10
C TYR A 151 -8.61 -13.53 -26.96
N LYS A 152 -9.51 -14.31 -26.33
CA LYS A 152 -10.63 -15.00 -27.00
C LYS A 152 -11.97 -14.33 -26.71
N SER A 153 -12.22 -13.97 -25.45
CA SER A 153 -13.51 -13.46 -25.00
C SER A 153 -13.38 -12.54 -23.79
N LYS A 154 -13.96 -11.34 -23.91
CA LYS A 154 -14.14 -10.41 -22.79
C LYS A 154 -15.33 -10.76 -21.88
N TYR A 155 -16.12 -11.73 -22.24
CA TYR A 155 -17.32 -12.11 -21.46
C TYR A 155 -17.00 -13.12 -20.36
N ILE A 156 -15.88 -13.85 -20.49
CA ILE A 156 -15.41 -14.77 -19.45
C ILE A 156 -14.58 -13.97 -18.46
N LYS A 157 -15.11 -13.75 -17.27
CA LYS A 157 -14.42 -13.03 -16.18
C LYS A 157 -14.73 -13.63 -14.83
N LEU A 158 -13.75 -13.56 -13.94
CA LEU A 158 -13.88 -13.88 -12.52
C LEU A 158 -13.89 -12.57 -11.74
N ILE A 159 -14.81 -12.41 -10.82
CA ILE A 159 -14.97 -11.21 -9.99
C ILE A 159 -14.44 -11.53 -8.60
N SER A 160 -13.62 -10.64 -8.06
CA SER A 160 -13.05 -10.79 -6.72
C SER A 160 -14.07 -10.49 -5.61
N ASN A 161 -13.66 -10.76 -4.37
CA ASN A 161 -14.29 -10.16 -3.21
C ASN A 161 -14.14 -8.64 -3.26
N ARG A 162 -14.97 -7.94 -2.47
CA ARG A 162 -14.94 -6.49 -2.31
C ARG A 162 -14.12 -6.10 -1.08
N LEU A 163 -13.29 -5.04 -1.22
CA LEU A 163 -12.54 -4.42 -0.13
C LEU A 163 -13.06 -3.00 0.14
N THR A 164 -13.00 -2.57 1.38
CA THR A 164 -13.21 -1.15 1.73
C THR A 164 -11.89 -0.43 1.64
N LEU A 165 -11.80 0.60 0.79
CA LEU A 165 -10.65 1.47 0.58
C LEU A 165 -10.94 2.84 1.20
N GLU A 166 -10.26 3.16 2.30
CA GLU A 166 -10.34 4.47 2.94
C GLU A 166 -9.17 5.35 2.44
N ILE A 167 -9.51 6.45 1.78
CA ILE A 167 -8.57 7.49 1.37
C ILE A 167 -8.75 8.67 2.30
N ARG A 168 -7.72 9.01 3.07
CA ARG A 168 -7.75 10.13 4.00
C ARG A 168 -7.23 11.40 3.35
N PRO A 169 -7.72 12.59 3.76
CA PRO A 169 -7.13 13.84 3.30
C PRO A 169 -5.66 13.88 3.71
N SER A 170 -4.80 14.31 2.78
CA SER A 170 -3.41 14.61 3.10
C SER A 170 -3.39 15.78 4.10
N THR A 171 -2.86 15.52 5.29
CA THR A 171 -2.75 16.56 6.31
C THR A 171 -1.62 17.51 5.95
N SER A 172 -1.97 18.75 5.66
CA SER A 172 -1.03 19.87 5.62
C SER A 172 -1.21 20.71 6.90
N ALA A 173 -0.17 21.40 7.32
CA ALA A 173 -0.21 22.27 8.49
C ALA A 173 -1.36 23.30 8.46
N ALA A 174 -1.87 23.63 7.26
CA ALA A 174 -3.00 24.56 7.08
C ALA A 174 -4.38 23.93 7.33
N SER A 175 -4.51 22.61 7.29
CA SER A 175 -5.80 21.90 7.40
C SER A 175 -5.95 21.08 8.68
N SER A 176 -4.91 21.03 9.52
CA SER A 176 -4.99 20.28 10.76
C SER A 176 -5.93 20.99 11.74
N THR A 177 -7.13 20.43 11.90
CA THR A 177 -8.00 20.80 13.02
C THR A 177 -7.32 20.23 14.27
N TYR A 178 -6.42 21.02 14.87
CA TYR A 178 -5.86 20.74 16.17
C TYR A 178 -7.04 20.52 17.13
N VAL A 179 -7.15 19.32 17.67
CA VAL A 179 -8.03 19.09 18.82
C VAL A 179 -7.27 19.70 20.00
N PRO A 180 -7.67 20.88 20.49
CA PRO A 180 -6.97 21.49 21.59
C PRO A 180 -7.16 20.60 22.81
N VAL A 181 -6.09 20.05 23.34
CA VAL A 181 -6.07 19.68 24.74
C VAL A 181 -6.31 20.98 25.49
N LYS A 182 -7.42 21.08 26.22
CA LYS A 182 -7.84 22.31 26.90
C LYS A 182 -6.71 22.74 27.83
N ASP A 183 -6.11 23.88 27.54
CA ASP A 183 -5.00 24.50 28.31
C ASP A 183 -5.40 24.91 29.74
N ASN A 184 -6.61 24.60 30.22
CA ASN A 184 -7.16 25.13 31.46
C ASN A 184 -7.64 24.10 32.49
N THR A 185 -7.25 22.83 32.34
CA THR A 185 -7.51 21.87 33.40
C THR A 185 -6.17 21.35 33.93
N ASN A 186 -5.99 21.35 35.26
CA ASN A 186 -4.89 20.67 35.95
C ASN A 186 -4.95 19.12 35.73
N GLU A 187 -5.46 18.66 34.60
CA GLU A 187 -5.52 17.26 34.24
C GLU A 187 -4.18 16.84 33.63
N ILE A 188 -3.63 15.77 34.17
CA ILE A 188 -2.42 15.11 33.63
C ILE A 188 -2.73 14.71 32.17
N LEU A 189 -1.95 15.24 31.23
CA LEU A 189 -2.01 14.85 29.83
C LEU A 189 -1.86 13.33 29.71
N LYS A 190 -2.86 12.67 29.12
CA LYS A 190 -2.82 11.24 28.87
C LYS A 190 -2.80 10.96 27.38
N PRO A 191 -1.93 10.04 26.90
CA PRO A 191 -1.96 9.63 25.51
C PRO A 191 -3.31 8.96 25.17
N GLN A 192 -3.78 9.19 23.96
CA GLN A 192 -5.04 8.65 23.44
C GLN A 192 -4.79 7.55 22.43
N GLU A 193 -5.76 6.66 22.25
CA GLU A 193 -5.76 5.61 21.23
C GLU A 193 -6.10 6.21 19.85
N ILE A 194 -5.12 6.87 19.23
CA ILE A 194 -5.24 7.48 17.91
C ILE A 194 -4.34 6.75 16.90
N GLY A 195 -4.60 6.92 15.62
CA GLY A 195 -3.81 6.29 14.55
C GLY A 195 -2.35 6.77 14.51
N PRO A 196 -1.44 5.96 13.93
CA PRO A 196 -0.01 6.28 13.90
C PRO A 196 0.30 7.59 13.15
N ASP A 197 -0.46 7.90 12.10
CA ASP A 197 -0.38 9.17 11.36
C ASP A 197 -0.74 10.36 12.26
N LYS A 198 -1.78 10.23 13.08
CA LYS A 198 -2.23 11.28 14.01
C LYS A 198 -1.25 11.51 15.15
N VAL A 199 -0.61 10.45 15.63
CA VAL A 199 0.47 10.55 16.62
C VAL A 199 1.62 11.41 16.10
N VAL A 200 2.10 11.14 14.89
CA VAL A 200 3.18 11.90 14.26
C VAL A 200 2.73 13.34 13.97
N GLU A 201 1.53 13.53 13.40
CA GLU A 201 0.95 14.85 13.16
C GLU A 201 0.93 15.71 14.45
N GLN A 202 0.38 15.16 15.53
CA GLN A 202 0.30 15.87 16.81
C GLN A 202 1.67 16.20 17.38
N THR A 203 2.64 15.29 17.26
CA THR A 203 4.02 15.50 17.71
C THR A 203 4.67 16.66 16.95
N ILE A 204 4.54 16.73 15.62
CA ILE A 204 5.08 17.83 14.80
C ILE A 204 4.40 19.16 15.17
N ILE A 205 3.08 19.18 15.28
CA ILE A 205 2.30 20.37 15.66
C ILE A 205 2.69 20.86 17.05
N ALA A 206 2.83 19.95 18.02
CA ALA A 206 3.27 20.29 19.36
C ALA A 206 4.66 20.94 19.33
N ARG A 207 5.57 20.45 18.48
CA ARG A 207 6.91 21.03 18.31
C ARG A 207 6.84 22.42 17.68
N GLN A 208 6.01 22.61 16.63
CA GLN A 208 5.80 23.93 16.00
C GLN A 208 5.31 24.98 17.00
N LYS A 209 4.49 24.56 17.96
CA LYS A 209 3.93 25.44 19.01
C LYS A 209 4.78 25.49 20.29
N SER A 210 5.92 24.81 20.33
CA SER A 210 6.77 24.69 21.52
C SER A 210 6.08 24.09 22.76
N LEU A 211 5.11 23.22 22.54
CA LEU A 211 4.36 22.52 23.59
C LEU A 211 5.07 21.21 23.98
N TRP A 212 6.12 21.30 24.78
CA TRP A 212 7.02 20.19 25.07
C TRP A 212 6.34 19.01 25.75
N ASP A 213 5.37 19.23 26.66
CA ASP A 213 4.63 18.14 27.32
C ASP A 213 3.83 17.33 26.31
N GLN A 214 3.20 17.98 25.34
CA GLN A 214 2.47 17.33 24.24
C GLN A 214 3.43 16.65 23.26
N TYR A 215 4.59 17.26 22.99
CA TYR A 215 5.63 16.70 22.13
C TYR A 215 6.14 15.37 22.65
N PHE A 216 6.45 15.28 23.97
CA PHE A 216 6.93 14.05 24.59
C PHE A 216 5.84 13.01 24.85
N LEU A 217 4.56 13.37 24.73
CA LEU A 217 3.43 12.50 25.07
C LEU A 217 3.44 11.18 24.28
N TYR A 218 3.83 11.25 23.01
CA TYR A 218 3.89 10.11 22.11
C TYR A 218 5.33 9.70 21.74
N MET A 219 6.33 10.21 22.44
CA MET A 219 7.74 9.88 22.19
C MET A 219 8.23 8.81 23.14
N ASP A 220 8.76 7.72 22.61
CA ASP A 220 9.52 6.75 23.40
C ASP A 220 10.95 7.28 23.62
N VAL A 221 11.08 8.17 24.60
CA VAL A 221 12.33 8.87 24.90
C VAL A 221 13.44 7.89 25.28
N GLU A 222 13.11 6.77 25.92
CA GLU A 222 14.07 5.71 26.25
C GLU A 222 14.69 5.07 25.00
N SER A 223 13.87 4.78 24.01
CA SER A 223 14.35 4.24 22.73
C SER A 223 15.21 5.23 21.97
N LEU A 224 14.84 6.51 21.96
CA LEU A 224 15.65 7.57 21.35
C LEU A 224 17.00 7.74 22.06
N LEU A 225 17.02 7.77 23.38
CA LEU A 225 18.28 7.81 24.18
C LEU A 225 19.20 6.65 23.78
N LYS A 226 18.64 5.45 23.60
CA LYS A 226 19.38 4.23 23.28
C LYS A 226 19.95 4.22 21.84
N ARG A 227 19.56 5.14 20.96
CA ARG A 227 20.21 5.31 19.63
C ARG A 227 21.70 5.60 19.79
N ASN A 228 22.08 6.37 20.79
CA ASN A 228 23.47 6.58 21.10
C ASN A 228 24.03 5.36 21.85
N SER A 229 25.01 4.66 21.24
CA SER A 229 25.57 3.42 21.77
C SER A 229 26.23 3.58 23.14
N ALA A 230 26.86 4.73 23.42
CA ALA A 230 27.48 5.02 24.72
C ALA A 230 26.41 5.22 25.81
N LEU A 231 25.37 6.03 25.51
CA LEU A 231 24.24 6.23 26.41
C LEU A 231 23.47 4.93 26.65
N SER A 232 23.29 4.11 25.63
CA SER A 232 22.62 2.80 25.74
C SER A 232 23.35 1.88 26.68
N LYS A 233 24.68 1.75 26.55
CA LYS A 233 25.50 0.92 27.47
C LYS A 233 25.39 1.41 28.90
N LYS A 234 25.48 2.73 29.12
CA LYS A 234 25.35 3.33 30.45
C LYS A 234 23.96 3.07 31.04
N TYR A 235 22.90 3.29 30.24
CA TYR A 235 21.51 3.10 30.68
C TYR A 235 21.22 1.69 31.16
N ILE A 236 21.78 0.66 30.51
CA ILE A 236 21.61 -0.75 30.88
C ILE A 236 22.33 -1.06 32.24
N SER A 237 23.47 -0.43 32.49
CA SER A 237 24.33 -0.72 33.63
C SER A 237 23.92 -0.02 34.94
N VAL A 238 23.04 0.99 34.89
CA VAL A 238 22.68 1.78 36.09
C VAL A 238 21.37 1.37 36.73
N SER A 239 21.13 1.87 37.94
CA SER A 239 19.89 1.63 38.72
C SER A 239 18.65 2.26 38.03
N ALA A 240 17.46 1.80 38.42
CA ALA A 240 16.20 2.37 37.92
C ALA A 240 16.06 3.87 38.20
N GLN A 241 16.51 4.34 39.37
CA GLN A 241 16.48 5.74 39.72
C GLN A 241 17.39 6.56 38.83
N GLU A 242 18.56 6.04 38.50
CA GLU A 242 19.52 6.73 37.60
C GLU A 242 19.02 6.69 36.17
N ARG A 243 18.35 5.64 35.69
CA ARG A 243 17.69 5.58 34.41
C ARG A 243 16.66 6.70 34.24
N SER A 244 15.82 6.93 35.24
CA SER A 244 14.84 8.02 35.23
C SER A 244 15.54 9.38 35.11
N ARG A 245 16.65 9.60 35.86
CA ARG A 245 17.43 10.82 35.76
C ARG A 245 18.04 10.99 34.35
N MET A 246 18.54 9.92 33.75
CA MET A 246 19.07 9.95 32.39
C MET A 246 18.00 10.34 31.36
N ILE A 247 16.76 9.83 31.49
CA ILE A 247 15.65 10.20 30.62
C ILE A 247 15.31 11.69 30.76
N GLU A 248 15.21 12.20 31.99
CA GLU A 248 14.90 13.62 32.23
C GLU A 248 16.04 14.53 31.74
N SER A 249 17.30 14.14 31.95
CA SER A 249 18.45 14.86 31.39
C SER A 249 18.42 14.89 29.85
N PHE A 250 18.08 13.74 29.21
CA PHE A 250 17.97 13.65 27.76
C PHE A 250 16.84 14.53 27.20
N LYS A 251 15.69 14.59 27.86
CA LYS A 251 14.62 15.54 27.50
C LYS A 251 15.09 16.98 27.61
N ALA A 252 15.79 17.33 28.68
CA ALA A 252 16.33 18.67 28.87
C ALA A 252 17.35 19.05 27.77
N ASP A 253 18.19 18.09 27.38
CA ASP A 253 19.16 18.31 26.27
C ASP A 253 18.46 18.46 24.92
N LEU A 254 17.38 17.71 24.67
CA LEU A 254 16.51 17.89 23.50
C LEU A 254 15.88 19.29 23.49
N MET A 255 15.27 19.71 24.59
CA MET A 255 14.62 21.02 24.71
C MET A 255 15.60 22.20 24.49
N GLN A 256 16.86 22.01 24.85
CA GLN A 256 17.92 23.00 24.68
C GLN A 256 18.66 22.87 23.32
N SER A 257 18.19 22.02 22.42
CA SER A 257 18.79 21.76 21.11
C SER A 257 20.27 21.36 21.17
N ARG A 258 20.67 20.62 22.21
CA ARG A 258 22.06 20.16 22.37
C ARG A 258 22.33 18.84 21.65
N ILE A 259 21.29 18.05 21.39
CA ILE A 259 21.36 16.72 20.80
C ILE A 259 20.19 16.51 19.82
N GLU A 260 20.31 15.51 18.93
CA GLU A 260 19.25 15.06 18.04
C GLU A 260 18.52 16.22 17.31
N ASN A 261 19.27 17.15 16.72
CA ASN A 261 18.73 18.39 16.15
C ASN A 261 17.62 18.16 15.10
N ASP A 262 17.67 17.06 14.37
CA ASP A 262 16.66 16.76 13.36
C ASP A 262 15.27 16.50 13.97
N ILE A 263 15.17 15.68 15.04
CA ILE A 263 13.87 15.34 15.63
C ILE A 263 13.19 16.53 16.30
N ILE A 264 13.96 17.51 16.75
CA ILE A 264 13.47 18.72 17.40
C ILE A 264 13.38 19.91 16.45
N ALA A 265 13.80 19.78 15.20
CA ALA A 265 13.68 20.84 14.20
C ALA A 265 12.21 21.27 14.05
N VAL A 266 12.01 22.55 13.75
CA VAL A 266 10.66 23.13 13.59
C VAL A 266 10.40 23.34 12.11
N PRO A 267 9.61 22.49 11.45
CA PRO A 267 9.25 22.72 10.07
C PRO A 267 8.27 23.89 9.95
N GLU A 268 8.38 24.69 8.89
CA GLU A 268 7.38 25.71 8.52
C GLU A 268 6.07 25.04 8.13
N ARG A 269 6.17 23.98 7.34
CA ARG A 269 5.05 23.13 6.91
C ARG A 269 5.47 21.68 6.80
N PHE A 270 4.53 20.79 6.85
CA PHE A 270 4.75 19.36 6.65
C PHE A 270 3.61 18.72 5.88
N GLN A 271 3.86 17.56 5.32
CA GLN A 271 2.87 16.73 4.63
C GLN A 271 3.16 15.26 4.92
N ILE A 272 2.16 14.54 5.44
CA ILE A 272 2.25 13.08 5.56
C ILE A 272 2.11 12.49 4.18
N GLU A 273 3.12 11.72 3.78
CA GLU A 273 3.22 11.14 2.44
C GLU A 273 2.75 9.69 2.41
N LYS A 274 3.07 8.94 3.47
CA LYS A 274 2.73 7.53 3.57
C LYS A 274 2.63 7.08 5.03
N THR A 275 1.66 6.24 5.33
CA THR A 275 1.57 5.53 6.62
C THR A 275 1.33 4.06 6.38
N THR A 276 2.22 3.21 6.87
CA THR A 276 2.12 1.75 6.79
C THR A 276 2.26 1.16 8.18
N TYR A 277 1.38 0.25 8.57
CA TYR A 277 1.44 -0.33 9.91
C TYR A 277 0.85 -1.75 9.97
N THR A 278 1.35 -2.50 10.96
CA THR A 278 0.82 -3.78 11.46
C THR A 278 0.07 -3.52 12.77
N PRO A 279 -0.50 -4.52 13.46
CA PRO A 279 -1.10 -4.31 14.77
C PRO A 279 -0.15 -3.75 15.84
N THR A 280 1.16 -3.93 15.69
CA THR A 280 2.15 -3.59 16.74
C THR A 280 3.20 -2.57 16.32
N GLU A 281 3.50 -2.47 15.03
CA GLU A 281 4.56 -1.61 14.51
C GLU A 281 4.12 -0.93 13.21
N GLY A 282 4.75 0.22 12.90
CA GLY A 282 4.47 0.94 11.68
C GLY A 282 5.53 2.00 11.38
N SER A 283 5.33 2.66 10.24
CA SER A 283 6.12 3.80 9.80
C SER A 283 5.23 4.88 9.21
N VAL A 284 5.56 6.12 9.50
CA VAL A 284 4.91 7.31 8.92
C VAL A 284 5.98 8.12 8.22
N VAL A 285 5.82 8.27 6.91
CA VAL A 285 6.71 9.08 6.07
C VAL A 285 6.13 10.48 5.94
N VAL A 286 6.93 11.48 6.26
CA VAL A 286 6.54 12.89 6.26
C VAL A 286 7.56 13.70 5.48
N ILE A 287 7.09 14.57 4.61
CA ILE A 287 7.91 15.62 4.03
C ILE A 287 7.78 16.85 4.91
N GLU A 288 8.91 17.41 5.28
CA GLU A 288 9.01 18.61 6.12
C GLU A 288 9.82 19.68 5.40
N TRP A 289 9.34 20.93 5.46
CA TRP A 289 10.02 22.10 4.88
C TRP A 289 10.48 23.03 5.98
N PHE A 290 11.75 23.39 5.94
CA PHE A 290 12.41 24.27 6.89
C PHE A 290 12.79 25.56 6.20
N LYS A 291 12.25 26.67 6.68
CA LYS A 291 12.47 27.97 6.08
C LYS A 291 13.75 28.62 6.62
N TYR A 292 14.58 29.06 5.72
CA TYR A 292 15.74 29.87 5.96
C TYR A 292 15.59 31.22 5.23
N PRO A 293 16.40 32.25 5.54
CA PRO A 293 16.24 33.59 4.94
C PRO A 293 16.23 33.61 3.41
N ASN A 294 16.99 32.73 2.76
CA ASN A 294 17.18 32.72 1.30
C ASN A 294 16.75 31.45 0.58
N PHE A 295 16.33 30.42 1.30
CA PHE A 295 15.92 29.14 0.74
C PHE A 295 15.03 28.38 1.72
N SER A 296 14.35 27.36 1.22
CA SER A 296 13.68 26.37 2.04
C SER A 296 14.36 25.01 1.86
N GLU A 297 14.71 24.34 2.95
CA GLU A 297 15.25 22.99 2.94
C GLU A 297 14.10 21.99 3.02
N LYS A 298 14.11 20.98 2.16
CA LYS A 298 13.12 19.93 2.12
C LYS A 298 13.74 18.62 2.61
N LYS A 299 13.14 18.02 3.63
CA LYS A 299 13.59 16.74 4.22
C LYS A 299 12.47 15.73 4.24
N ARG A 300 12.81 14.47 4.04
CA ARG A 300 11.91 13.33 4.26
C ARG A 300 12.26 12.69 5.59
N TYR A 301 11.27 12.67 6.48
CA TYR A 301 11.32 11.96 7.74
C TYR A 301 10.58 10.65 7.61
N THR A 302 11.16 9.58 8.15
CA THR A 302 10.46 8.30 8.35
C THR A 302 10.43 8.03 9.84
N TYR A 303 9.29 8.30 10.44
CA TYR A 303 9.04 8.00 11.86
C TYR A 303 8.65 6.54 12.00
N LYS A 304 9.36 5.80 12.87
CA LYS A 304 9.01 4.44 13.23
C LYS A 304 8.15 4.46 14.49
N VAL A 305 7.03 3.83 14.43
CA VAL A 305 6.03 3.83 15.50
C VAL A 305 5.73 2.40 15.95
N ARG A 306 5.44 2.24 17.25
CA ARG A 306 4.98 0.96 17.80
C ARG A 306 3.79 1.18 18.71
N GLN A 307 2.92 0.17 18.75
CA GLN A 307 1.74 0.17 19.61
C GLN A 307 1.98 -0.69 20.84
N ARG A 308 1.65 -0.15 22.00
CA ARG A 308 1.60 -0.87 23.27
C ARG A 308 0.32 -0.45 23.99
N GLU A 309 -0.47 -1.42 24.45
CA GLU A 309 -1.71 -1.17 25.17
C GLU A 309 -2.66 -0.19 24.47
N GLY A 310 -2.78 -0.30 23.15
CA GLY A 310 -3.62 0.59 22.31
C GLY A 310 -2.97 1.92 21.92
N ILE A 311 -1.85 2.32 22.54
CA ILE A 311 -1.19 3.60 22.32
C ILE A 311 -0.03 3.45 21.35
N TRP A 312 -0.03 4.26 20.28
CA TRP A 312 1.10 4.40 19.36
C TRP A 312 2.14 5.36 19.91
N THR A 313 3.42 4.99 19.82
CA THR A 313 4.55 5.84 20.23
C THR A 313 5.65 5.84 19.18
N ILE A 314 6.30 6.98 18.98
CA ILE A 314 7.46 7.14 18.11
C ILE A 314 8.70 6.65 18.88
N TYR A 315 9.36 5.62 18.35
CA TYR A 315 10.53 5.04 19.00
C TYR A 315 11.85 5.21 18.26
N ASP A 316 11.78 5.55 16.96
CA ASP A 316 12.93 5.79 16.08
C ASP A 316 12.54 6.68 14.90
N TYR A 317 13.52 7.25 14.22
CA TYR A 317 13.30 8.01 12.99
C TYR A 317 14.53 7.99 12.09
N THR A 318 14.34 8.23 10.81
CA THR A 318 15.41 8.49 9.84
C THR A 318 15.10 9.76 9.07
N VAL A 319 16.13 10.46 8.62
CA VAL A 319 16.01 11.73 7.87
C VAL A 319 16.83 11.64 6.60
N VAL A 320 16.23 12.04 5.48
CA VAL A 320 16.88 12.18 4.19
C VAL A 320 16.69 13.59 3.69
N ASN A 321 17.79 14.28 3.38
CA ASN A 321 17.72 15.61 2.77
C ASN A 321 17.35 15.46 1.28
N LEU A 322 16.29 16.15 0.85
CA LEU A 322 15.81 16.15 -0.53
C LEU A 322 16.27 17.36 -1.33
N GLY A 323 17.07 18.24 -0.72
CA GLY A 323 17.58 19.44 -1.36
C GLY A 323 16.91 20.73 -0.88
N THR A 324 17.13 21.80 -1.61
CA THR A 324 16.61 23.14 -1.32
C THR A 324 15.74 23.63 -2.47
N GLU A 325 14.69 24.37 -2.11
CA GLU A 325 13.77 25.06 -3.03
C GLU A 325 13.95 26.57 -2.93
#